data_ec5c9aac3fcdf97c5c460d7b6cad8f10
#
_entry.id   ec5c9aac3fcdf97c5c460d7b6cad8f10
#
_cell.length_a   1.000
_cell.length_b   1.000
_cell.length_c   1.000
_cell.angle_alpha   90.00
_cell.angle_beta   90.00
_cell.angle_gamma   90.00
#
_symmetry.space_group_name_H-M   'P 1'
#
loop_
_entity.id
_entity.type
_entity.pdbx_description
1 polymer ?
#
loop_
_entity_poly.entity_id
_entity_poly.type
_entity_poly.pdbx_seq_one_letter_code
_entity_poly.pdbx_strand_id
1 'polypeptide(L)'
;MELDSKDERFIDLLSEAGLNRNIARVIVYLSKVGEAVSRDIEREANLRQPEVSLAMKDLKTLGWIKEKEIKKKGKGRPLKSYKLSLDIRDIVKELVERKRDELNKLEKELEELEKLVGLK
;
A
#
# COMPACT_ATOMS: atom_id res chain seq x y z
N MET A 1 -6.34 6.51 15.52
CA MET A 1 -4.88 6.74 15.64
C MET A 1 -4.36 7.33 14.34
N GLU A 2 -3.89 8.56 14.38
CA GLU A 2 -3.39 9.25 13.20
C GLU A 2 -2.01 8.72 12.77
N LEU A 3 -1.70 8.95 11.51
CA LEU A 3 -0.38 8.62 10.96
C LEU A 3 0.65 9.67 11.41
N ASP A 4 1.76 9.21 11.92
CA ASP A 4 2.84 10.08 12.39
C ASP A 4 3.88 10.35 11.28
N SER A 5 4.95 11.06 11.61
CA SER A 5 5.99 11.41 10.62
C SER A 5 6.74 10.20 10.08
N LYS A 6 6.92 9.15 10.89
CA LYS A 6 7.54 7.90 10.43
C LYS A 6 6.63 7.18 9.44
N ASP A 7 5.32 7.20 9.71
CA ASP A 7 4.33 6.62 8.81
C ASP A 7 4.31 7.36 7.48
N GLU A 8 4.36 8.68 7.50
CA GLU A 8 4.42 9.50 6.29
C GLU A 8 5.69 9.20 5.48
N ARG A 9 6.82 9.03 6.15
CA ARG A 9 8.06 8.63 5.48
C ARG A 9 7.94 7.25 4.85
N PHE A 10 7.33 6.31 5.56
CA PHE A 10 7.07 4.96 5.05
C PHE A 10 6.19 5.02 3.80
N ILE A 11 5.13 5.83 3.83
CA ILE A 11 4.23 6.02 2.69
C ILE A 11 5.00 6.58 1.50
N ASP A 12 5.86 7.59 1.71
CA ASP A 12 6.68 8.19 0.66
C ASP A 12 7.57 7.13 0.00
N LEU A 13 8.24 6.29 0.79
CA LEU A 13 9.10 5.24 0.27
C LEU A 13 8.32 4.17 -0.50
N LEU A 14 7.16 3.79 -0.01
CA LEU A 14 6.29 2.84 -0.73
C LEU A 14 5.84 3.42 -2.07
N SER A 15 5.51 4.70 -2.09
CA SER A 15 5.12 5.40 -3.32
C SER A 15 6.28 5.45 -4.32
N GLU A 16 7.50 5.76 -3.84
CA GLU A 16 8.70 5.75 -4.67
C GLU A 16 9.00 4.36 -5.23
N ALA A 17 8.66 3.33 -4.48
CA ALA A 17 8.81 1.94 -4.93
C ALA A 17 7.73 1.50 -5.93
N GLY A 18 6.83 2.40 -6.30
CA GLY A 18 5.82 2.15 -7.33
C GLY A 18 4.43 1.83 -6.83
N LEU A 19 4.20 1.86 -5.52
CA LEU A 19 2.87 1.62 -4.96
C LEU A 19 2.03 2.90 -5.04
N ASN A 20 0.75 2.76 -5.39
CA ASN A 20 -0.17 3.90 -5.38
C ASN A 20 -0.20 4.52 -3.97
N ARG A 21 -0.12 5.85 -3.90
CA ARG A 21 0.00 6.56 -2.62
C ARG A 21 -1.20 6.31 -1.69
N ASN A 22 -2.41 6.29 -2.23
CA ASN A 22 -3.61 6.04 -1.42
C ASN A 22 -3.63 4.62 -0.88
N ILE A 23 -3.20 3.66 -1.69
CA ILE A 23 -3.04 2.27 -1.25
C ILE A 23 -1.98 2.19 -0.14
N ALA A 24 -0.85 2.87 -0.31
CA ALA A 24 0.21 2.91 0.71
C ALA A 24 -0.33 3.47 2.03
N ARG A 25 -1.11 4.55 1.99
CA ARG A 25 -1.71 5.14 3.20
C ARG A 25 -2.62 4.15 3.90
N VAL A 26 -3.46 3.46 3.15
CA VAL A 26 -4.40 2.47 3.71
C VAL A 26 -3.65 1.31 4.37
N ILE A 27 -2.66 0.72 3.68
CA ILE A 27 -1.97 -0.45 4.23
C ILE A 27 -1.10 -0.09 5.45
N VAL A 28 -0.48 1.09 5.46
CA VAL A 28 0.29 1.56 6.61
C VAL A 28 -0.65 1.77 7.80
N TYR A 29 -1.79 2.40 7.60
CA TYR A 29 -2.78 2.60 8.65
C TYR A 29 -3.29 1.26 9.19
N LEU A 30 -3.71 0.33 8.32
CA LEU A 30 -4.21 -0.98 8.74
C LEU A 30 -3.14 -1.81 9.45
N SER A 31 -1.86 -1.66 9.07
CA SER A 31 -0.78 -2.36 9.77
C SER A 31 -0.60 -1.87 11.20
N LYS A 32 -0.96 -0.61 11.47
CA LYS A 32 -0.88 -0.03 12.82
C LYS A 32 -2.04 -0.43 13.72
N VAL A 33 -3.26 -0.39 13.16
CA VAL A 33 -4.47 -0.59 13.97
C VAL A 33 -5.02 -2.00 13.91
N GLY A 34 -4.59 -2.80 12.95
CA GLY A 34 -5.04 -4.18 12.75
C GLY A 34 -6.31 -4.26 11.94
N GLU A 35 -7.37 -3.61 12.35
CA GLU A 35 -8.68 -3.66 11.69
C GLU A 35 -9.36 -2.30 11.82
N ALA A 36 -10.05 -1.87 10.77
CA ALA A 36 -10.75 -0.59 10.78
C ALA A 36 -11.92 -0.57 9.81
N VAL A 37 -12.92 0.25 10.12
CA VAL A 37 -14.04 0.53 9.22
C VAL A 37 -13.67 1.67 8.26
N SER A 38 -14.38 1.78 7.14
CA SER A 38 -14.12 2.78 6.10
C SER A 38 -14.02 4.20 6.64
N ARG A 39 -14.92 4.57 7.54
CA ARG A 39 -14.97 5.92 8.11
C ARG A 39 -13.69 6.27 8.88
N ASP A 40 -13.17 5.32 9.65
CA ASP A 40 -11.94 5.53 10.40
C ASP A 40 -10.74 5.61 9.46
N ILE A 41 -10.74 4.82 8.39
CA ILE A 41 -9.69 4.88 7.37
C ILE A 41 -9.69 6.26 6.70
N GLU A 42 -10.85 6.78 6.31
CA GLU A 42 -10.97 8.12 5.73
C GLU A 42 -10.37 9.18 6.64
N ARG A 43 -10.80 9.18 7.90
CA ARG A 43 -10.39 10.19 8.87
C ARG A 43 -8.92 10.08 9.23
N GLU A 44 -8.47 8.90 9.64
CA GLU A 44 -7.13 8.69 10.19
C GLU A 44 -6.05 8.61 9.10
N ALA A 45 -6.38 8.08 7.93
CA ALA A 45 -5.46 8.05 6.80
C ALA A 45 -5.55 9.30 5.92
N ASN A 46 -6.42 10.24 6.28
CA ASN A 46 -6.63 11.51 5.58
C ASN A 46 -6.96 11.30 4.10
N LEU A 47 -7.96 10.47 3.84
CA LEU A 47 -8.45 10.17 2.50
C LEU A 47 -9.93 10.51 2.39
N ARG A 48 -10.37 10.78 1.18
CA ARG A 48 -11.79 10.99 0.87
C ARG A 48 -12.47 9.65 0.61
N GLN A 49 -13.77 9.59 0.82
CA GLN A 49 -14.54 8.36 0.63
C GLN A 49 -14.31 7.71 -0.74
N PRO A 50 -14.34 8.44 -1.87
CA PRO A 50 -14.07 7.83 -3.18
C PRO A 50 -12.65 7.25 -3.29
N GLU A 51 -11.67 7.90 -2.64
CA GLU A 51 -10.28 7.43 -2.62
C GLU A 51 -10.15 6.12 -1.85
N VAL A 52 -10.83 6.01 -0.71
CA VAL A 52 -10.87 4.78 0.10
C VAL A 52 -11.55 3.65 -0.69
N SER A 53 -12.69 3.93 -1.32
CA SER A 53 -13.42 2.95 -2.11
C SER A 53 -12.57 2.37 -3.24
N LEU A 54 -11.86 3.24 -3.97
CA LEU A 54 -10.99 2.82 -5.07
C LEU A 54 -9.80 2.01 -4.56
N ALA A 55 -9.17 2.48 -3.47
CA ALA A 55 -8.05 1.78 -2.86
C ALA A 55 -8.47 0.37 -2.39
N MET A 56 -9.64 0.25 -1.78
CA MET A 56 -10.14 -1.06 -1.33
C MET A 56 -10.41 -2.01 -2.48
N LYS A 57 -10.94 -1.50 -3.59
CA LYS A 57 -11.14 -2.29 -4.80
C LYS A 57 -9.82 -2.86 -5.30
N ASP A 58 -8.79 -2.02 -5.40
CA ASP A 58 -7.47 -2.42 -5.85
C ASP A 58 -6.81 -3.41 -4.88
N LEU A 59 -6.95 -3.17 -3.57
CA LEU A 59 -6.42 -4.07 -2.54
C LEU A 59 -7.09 -5.45 -2.55
N LYS A 60 -8.38 -5.49 -2.83
CA LYS A 60 -9.10 -6.77 -3.00
C LYS A 60 -8.57 -7.53 -4.21
N THR A 61 -8.36 -6.84 -5.32
CA THR A 61 -7.81 -7.43 -6.54
C THR A 61 -6.41 -8.00 -6.29
N LEU A 62 -5.60 -7.32 -5.49
CA LEU A 62 -4.27 -7.78 -5.10
C LEU A 62 -4.32 -8.94 -4.09
N GLY A 63 -5.46 -9.16 -3.44
CA GLY A 63 -5.58 -10.17 -2.39
C GLY A 63 -4.94 -9.77 -1.06
N TRP A 64 -4.72 -8.47 -0.84
CA TRP A 64 -4.00 -7.96 0.33
C TRP A 64 -4.91 -7.60 1.50
N ILE A 65 -6.22 -7.54 1.31
CA ILE A 65 -7.16 -7.25 2.40
C ILE A 65 -8.27 -8.28 2.51
N LYS A 66 -8.77 -8.40 3.73
CA LYS A 66 -9.99 -9.14 4.06
C LYS A 66 -11.04 -8.15 4.51
N GLU A 67 -12.27 -8.38 4.07
CA GLU A 67 -13.42 -7.57 4.38
C GLU A 67 -14.44 -8.42 5.15
N LYS A 68 -15.06 -7.83 6.17
CA LYS A 68 -16.19 -8.46 6.82
C LYS A 68 -17.25 -7.42 7.11
N GLU A 69 -18.52 -7.85 7.12
CA GLU A 69 -19.63 -7.00 7.51
C GLU A 69 -19.80 -7.05 9.02
N ILE A 70 -20.02 -5.88 9.62
CA ILE A 70 -20.41 -5.76 11.03
C ILE A 70 -21.89 -5.39 11.04
N LYS A 71 -22.71 -6.25 11.65
CA LYS A 71 -24.14 -5.96 11.81
C LYS A 71 -24.32 -4.89 12.87
N LYS A 72 -24.90 -3.75 12.49
CA LYS A 72 -25.34 -2.73 13.42
C LYS A 72 -26.67 -3.16 14.05
N LYS A 73 -26.80 -2.90 15.35
CA LYS A 73 -28.12 -2.89 15.99
C LYS A 73 -28.87 -1.67 15.47
N GLY A 74 -30.02 -1.88 14.81
CA GLY A 74 -30.89 -0.81 14.35
C GLY A 74 -30.93 -0.65 12.85
N LYS A 75 -31.53 0.45 12.40
CA LYS A 75 -31.73 0.80 11.00
C LYS A 75 -30.42 1.28 10.39
N GLY A 76 -29.99 0.73 9.26
CA GLY A 76 -28.86 1.21 8.49
C GLY A 76 -28.14 0.10 7.76
N ARG A 77 -27.24 0.49 6.87
CA ARG A 77 -26.38 -0.45 6.14
C ARG A 77 -25.38 -1.09 7.09
N PRO A 78 -25.07 -2.38 6.92
CA PRO A 78 -23.98 -3.01 7.66
C PRO A 78 -22.69 -2.25 7.41
N LEU A 79 -21.90 -2.06 8.46
CA LEU A 79 -20.57 -1.48 8.33
C LEU A 79 -19.62 -2.56 7.83
N LYS A 80 -18.72 -2.16 6.93
CA LYS A 80 -17.64 -3.03 6.49
C LYS A 80 -16.38 -2.74 7.27
N SER A 81 -15.75 -3.79 7.75
CA SER A 81 -14.46 -3.71 8.44
C SER A 81 -13.39 -4.36 7.57
N TYR A 82 -12.21 -3.79 7.57
CA TYR A 82 -11.09 -4.23 6.74
C TYR A 82 -9.85 -4.51 7.57
N LYS A 83 -9.10 -5.54 7.17
CA LYS A 83 -7.79 -5.82 7.72
C LYS A 83 -6.89 -6.37 6.64
N LEU A 84 -5.56 -6.26 6.84
CA LEU A 84 -4.61 -6.86 5.92
C LEU A 84 -4.72 -8.38 5.99
N SER A 85 -4.64 -9.04 4.83
CA SER A 85 -4.65 -10.50 4.73
C SER A 85 -3.26 -11.10 4.90
N LEU A 86 -2.22 -10.25 4.94
CA LEU A 86 -0.82 -10.66 5.10
C LEU A 86 -0.09 -9.58 5.90
N ASP A 87 1.09 -9.94 6.39
CA ASP A 87 1.95 -9.02 7.13
C ASP A 87 2.48 -7.94 6.15
N ILE A 88 2.51 -6.69 6.59
CA ILE A 88 3.03 -5.59 5.77
C ILE A 88 4.48 -5.84 5.35
N ARG A 89 5.24 -6.58 6.16
CA ARG A 89 6.62 -6.97 5.82
C ARG A 89 6.69 -7.80 4.54
N ASP A 90 5.69 -8.63 4.28
CA ASP A 90 5.62 -9.44 3.06
C ASP A 90 5.34 -8.57 1.84
N ILE A 91 4.51 -7.55 1.99
CA ILE A 91 4.24 -6.58 0.93
C ILE A 91 5.52 -5.82 0.59
N VAL A 92 6.23 -5.33 1.61
CA VAL A 92 7.48 -4.59 1.44
C VAL A 92 8.54 -5.47 0.79
N LYS A 93 8.66 -6.72 1.23
CA LYS A 93 9.62 -7.68 0.67
C LYS A 93 9.39 -7.88 -0.82
N GLU A 94 8.15 -8.04 -1.25
CA GLU A 94 7.80 -8.19 -2.66
C GLU A 94 8.19 -6.95 -3.47
N LEU A 95 7.91 -5.77 -2.95
CA LEU A 95 8.28 -4.50 -3.60
C LEU A 95 9.80 -4.35 -3.71
N VAL A 96 10.53 -4.69 -2.65
CA VAL A 96 12.00 -4.62 -2.63
C VAL A 96 12.59 -5.57 -3.67
N GLU A 97 12.11 -6.81 -3.73
CA GLU A 97 12.59 -7.79 -4.71
C GLU A 97 12.38 -7.31 -6.15
N ARG A 98 11.21 -6.78 -6.42
CA ARG A 98 10.86 -6.25 -7.75
C ARG A 98 11.78 -5.09 -8.14
N LYS A 99 12.03 -4.17 -7.21
CA LYS A 99 12.89 -3.01 -7.46
C LYS A 99 14.36 -3.41 -7.61
N ARG A 100 14.83 -4.40 -6.88
CA ARG A 100 16.20 -4.91 -7.03
C ARG A 100 16.40 -5.54 -8.39
N ASP A 101 15.39 -6.26 -8.91
CA ASP A 101 15.47 -6.83 -10.26
C ASP A 101 15.55 -5.72 -11.32
N GLU A 102 14.77 -4.65 -11.17
CA GLU A 102 14.83 -3.49 -12.05
C GLU A 102 16.20 -2.81 -11.99
N LEU A 103 16.75 -2.67 -10.78
CA LEU A 103 18.06 -2.06 -10.58
C LEU A 103 19.16 -2.88 -11.25
N ASN A 104 19.15 -4.20 -11.07
CA ASN A 104 20.12 -5.10 -11.69
C ASN A 104 20.06 -5.02 -13.22
N LYS A 105 18.86 -4.98 -13.78
CA LYS A 105 18.66 -4.84 -15.22
C LYS A 105 19.23 -3.53 -15.72
N LEU A 106 18.96 -2.42 -15.00
CA LEU A 106 19.45 -1.10 -15.35
C LEU A 106 20.99 -1.06 -15.34
N GLU A 107 21.61 -1.64 -14.32
CA GLU A 107 23.07 -1.72 -14.23
C GLU A 107 23.68 -2.42 -15.43
N LYS A 108 23.10 -3.54 -15.85
CA LYS A 108 23.55 -4.28 -17.04
C LYS A 108 23.42 -3.46 -18.32
N GLU A 109 22.31 -2.75 -18.47
CA GLU A 109 22.08 -1.89 -19.62
C GLU A 109 23.11 -0.76 -19.70
N LEU A 110 23.43 -0.16 -18.54
CA LEU A 110 24.46 0.89 -18.45
C LEU A 110 25.85 0.37 -18.83
N GLU A 111 26.22 -0.81 -18.35
CA GLU A 111 27.49 -1.44 -18.70
C GLU A 111 27.58 -1.71 -20.20
N GLU A 112 26.49 -2.18 -20.81
CA GLU A 112 26.43 -2.45 -22.22
C GLU A 112 26.63 -1.15 -23.03
N LEU A 113 25.98 -0.06 -22.63
CA LEU A 113 26.15 1.24 -23.27
C LEU A 113 27.61 1.71 -23.20
N GLU A 114 28.21 1.58 -22.04
CA GLU A 114 29.63 1.96 -21.86
C GLU A 114 30.55 1.17 -22.76
N LYS A 115 30.33 -0.13 -22.91
CA LYS A 115 31.12 -0.99 -23.79
C LYS A 115 30.97 -0.60 -25.27
N LEU A 116 29.75 -0.25 -25.68
CA LEU A 116 29.47 0.09 -27.09
C LEU A 116 30.25 1.34 -27.55
N VAL A 117 30.57 2.26 -26.67
CA VAL A 117 31.33 3.48 -27.01
C VAL A 117 32.76 3.47 -26.48
N GLY A 118 33.23 2.35 -25.94
CA GLY A 118 34.61 2.20 -25.50
C GLY A 118 34.94 2.88 -24.18
N LEU A 119 33.98 3.13 -23.31
CA LEU A 119 34.22 3.69 -21.97
C LEU A 119 34.72 2.64 -20.97
N LYS A 120 34.50 1.38 -21.28
CA LYS A 120 35.00 0.24 -20.50
C LYS A 120 35.43 -0.89 -21.39
#